data_ab9649ed9787ca45e2558a86640c03fe
#
_entry.id   ab9649ed9787ca45e2558a86640c03fe
#
_cell.length_a   1.000
_cell.length_b   1.000
_cell.length_c   1.000
_cell.angle_alpha   90.00
_cell.angle_beta   90.00
_cell.angle_gamma   90.00
#
_symmetry.space_group_name_H-M   'P 1'
#
loop_
_entity.id
_entity.type
_entity.pdbx_description
1 polymer ?
#
loop_
_entity_poly.entity_id
_entity_poly.type
_entity_poly.pdbx_seq_one_letter_code
_entity_poly.pdbx_strand_id
1 'polypeptide(L)'
;TEAEWHPNSNIIFFTSDRSGRPHIYRKSLSKNKAKRVTFDGSYNADANISSDGKYLSLVHNSGNGHKIAIFSLEDRYLKVISNGRLDEAPSFAPNNKMVLFASKKIHKGILVATSNDGRIRQEIELTGEDVREPIWSN
;
A
#
# COMPACT_ATOMS: atom_id res chain seq x y z
N THR A 1 -10.90 1.21 -9.34
CA THR A 1 -10.73 0.70 -7.96
C THR A 1 -10.06 -0.65 -7.99
N GLU A 2 -8.98 -0.76 -7.31
CA GLU A 2 -8.23 -2.00 -7.21
C GLU A 2 -8.75 -2.85 -6.06
N ALA A 3 -8.83 -4.15 -6.30
CA ALA A 3 -9.32 -5.08 -5.31
C ALA A 3 -8.27 -6.14 -5.02
N GLU A 4 -8.12 -6.49 -3.76
CA GLU A 4 -7.19 -7.50 -3.27
C GLU A 4 -7.92 -8.56 -2.46
N TRP A 5 -7.69 -9.81 -2.79
CA TRP A 5 -8.23 -10.92 -2.05
C TRP A 5 -7.37 -11.24 -0.83
N HIS A 6 -8.03 -11.45 0.31
CA HIS A 6 -7.34 -12.04 1.45
C HIS A 6 -6.93 -13.48 1.10
N PRO A 7 -5.68 -13.87 1.39
CA PRO A 7 -5.17 -15.17 0.93
C PRO A 7 -5.85 -16.38 1.56
N ASN A 8 -6.45 -16.24 2.73
CA ASN A 8 -6.99 -17.36 3.52
C ASN A 8 -8.48 -17.21 3.87
N SER A 9 -9.18 -16.26 3.27
CA SER A 9 -10.58 -16.02 3.55
C SER A 9 -11.30 -15.50 2.32
N ASN A 10 -12.62 -15.37 2.40
CA ASN A 10 -13.43 -14.83 1.31
C ASN A 10 -13.68 -13.33 1.47
N ILE A 11 -12.70 -12.62 2.00
CA ILE A 11 -12.73 -11.17 2.19
C ILE A 11 -11.93 -10.49 1.07
N ILE A 12 -12.50 -9.42 0.51
CA ILE A 12 -11.78 -8.55 -0.43
C ILE A 12 -11.56 -7.19 0.21
N PHE A 13 -10.43 -6.56 -0.14
CA PHE A 13 -10.11 -5.19 0.21
C PHE A 13 -10.12 -4.35 -1.06
N PHE A 14 -10.64 -3.14 -0.98
CA PHE A 14 -10.76 -2.27 -2.15
C PHE A 14 -10.78 -0.81 -1.73
N THR A 15 -10.44 0.06 -2.66
CA THR A 15 -10.50 1.50 -2.46
C THR A 15 -11.87 2.02 -2.84
N SER A 16 -12.44 2.89 -2.01
CA SER A 16 -13.72 3.54 -2.30
C SER A 16 -13.74 4.96 -1.74
N ASP A 17 -14.39 5.85 -2.44
CA ASP A 17 -14.61 7.24 -2.01
C ASP A 17 -16.01 7.46 -1.42
N ARG A 18 -16.71 6.37 -1.07
CA ARG A 18 -18.11 6.45 -0.58
C ARG A 18 -18.28 7.28 0.68
N SER A 19 -17.23 7.46 1.47
CA SER A 19 -17.26 8.31 2.66
C SER A 19 -16.82 9.75 2.39
N GLY A 20 -16.61 10.13 1.10
CA GLY A 20 -16.20 11.45 0.67
C GLY A 20 -14.74 11.55 0.23
N ARG A 21 -13.88 10.68 0.70
CA ARG A 21 -12.46 10.60 0.32
C ARG A 21 -12.05 9.15 0.15
N PRO A 22 -11.00 8.86 -0.64
CA PRO A 22 -10.57 7.49 -0.84
C PRO A 22 -10.06 6.86 0.46
N HIS A 23 -10.64 5.72 0.80
CA HIS A 23 -10.22 4.89 1.92
C HIS A 23 -10.33 3.42 1.56
N ILE A 24 -9.63 2.58 2.30
CA ILE A 24 -9.71 1.14 2.12
C ILE A 24 -10.93 0.61 2.85
N TYR A 25 -11.69 -0.24 2.15
CA TYR A 25 -12.85 -0.94 2.64
C TYR A 25 -12.63 -2.44 2.52
N ARG A 26 -13.33 -3.20 3.34
CA ARG A 26 -13.36 -4.66 3.25
C ARG A 26 -14.78 -5.14 3.08
N LYS A 27 -14.95 -6.25 2.39
CA LYS A 27 -16.24 -6.91 2.24
C LYS A 27 -16.05 -8.41 2.22
N SER A 28 -16.81 -9.11 3.05
CA SER A 28 -16.94 -10.56 2.95
C SER A 28 -17.94 -10.91 1.86
N LEU A 29 -17.65 -11.93 1.06
CA LEU A 29 -18.57 -12.39 0.02
C LEU A 29 -19.89 -12.90 0.59
N SER A 30 -19.90 -13.33 1.85
CA SER A 30 -21.11 -13.83 2.51
C SER A 30 -21.95 -12.74 3.17
N LYS A 31 -21.52 -11.47 3.11
CA LYS A 31 -22.21 -10.33 3.74
C LYS A 31 -22.48 -9.23 2.74
N ASN A 32 -23.58 -8.50 2.94
CA ASN A 32 -23.99 -7.47 1.99
C ASN A 32 -23.33 -6.12 2.20
N LYS A 33 -22.72 -5.86 3.35
CA LYS A 33 -22.16 -4.56 3.66
C LYS A 33 -20.65 -4.57 3.68
N ALA A 34 -20.05 -3.54 3.04
CA ALA A 34 -18.65 -3.25 3.18
C ALA A 34 -18.38 -2.47 4.47
N LYS A 35 -17.19 -2.68 5.06
CA LYS A 35 -16.76 -1.95 6.25
C LYS A 35 -15.49 -1.17 5.93
N ARG A 36 -15.43 0.06 6.40
CA ARG A 36 -14.26 0.88 6.26
C ARG A 36 -13.12 0.36 7.14
N VAL A 37 -11.92 0.31 6.58
CA VAL A 37 -10.72 -0.22 7.26
C VAL A 37 -9.80 0.89 7.73
N THR A 38 -9.57 1.91 6.88
CA THR A 38 -8.64 3.00 7.19
C THR A 38 -9.39 4.26 7.57
N PHE A 39 -8.86 4.99 8.57
CA PHE A 39 -9.45 6.22 9.08
C PHE A 39 -8.43 7.36 9.14
N ASP A 40 -7.15 7.06 9.17
CA ASP A 40 -6.08 8.05 9.30
C ASP A 40 -5.90 8.82 8.00
N GLY A 41 -5.71 10.14 8.12
CA GLY A 41 -5.45 10.99 6.96
C GLY A 41 -6.66 11.20 6.07
N SER A 42 -6.41 11.72 4.87
CA SER A 42 -7.45 12.07 3.92
C SER A 42 -7.47 11.18 2.68
N TYR A 43 -6.50 10.28 2.55
CA TYR A 43 -6.37 9.45 1.36
C TYR A 43 -5.67 8.14 1.72
N ASN A 44 -6.31 7.03 1.42
CA ASN A 44 -5.73 5.70 1.54
C ASN A 44 -6.24 4.87 0.36
N ALA A 45 -5.32 4.37 -0.47
CA ALA A 45 -5.69 3.70 -1.70
C ALA A 45 -4.65 2.65 -2.09
N ASP A 46 -4.99 1.85 -3.09
CA ASP A 46 -4.10 0.89 -3.73
C ASP A 46 -3.52 -0.11 -2.73
N ALA A 47 -4.39 -0.69 -1.92
CA ALA A 47 -3.97 -1.67 -0.93
C ALA A 47 -3.50 -2.96 -1.59
N ASN A 48 -2.42 -3.50 -1.06
CA ASN A 48 -1.87 -4.80 -1.43
C ASN A 48 -1.69 -5.62 -0.15
N ILE A 49 -2.15 -6.85 -0.14
CA ILE A 49 -2.14 -7.67 1.08
C ILE A 49 -0.89 -8.54 1.14
N SER A 50 -0.34 -8.70 2.34
CA SER A 50 0.77 -9.62 2.57
C SER A 50 0.31 -11.07 2.40
N SER A 51 1.23 -11.97 2.04
CA SER A 51 0.88 -13.36 1.78
C SER A 51 0.39 -14.10 3.03
N ASP A 52 0.74 -13.60 4.22
CA ASP A 52 0.24 -14.15 5.48
C ASP A 52 -1.12 -13.57 5.91
N GLY A 53 -1.64 -12.60 5.14
CA GLY A 53 -2.95 -12.01 5.41
C GLY A 53 -3.00 -11.05 6.59
N LYS A 54 -1.86 -10.64 7.14
CA LYS A 54 -1.81 -9.83 8.36
C LYS A 54 -1.68 -8.34 8.12
N TYR A 55 -1.14 -7.92 6.97
CA TYR A 55 -0.83 -6.53 6.69
C TYR A 55 -1.30 -6.09 5.32
N LEU A 56 -1.67 -4.82 5.22
CA LEU A 56 -1.86 -4.14 3.94
C LEU A 56 -0.73 -3.15 3.73
N SER A 57 -0.18 -3.09 2.53
CA SER A 57 0.60 -1.95 2.08
C SER A 57 -0.33 -1.06 1.25
N LEU A 58 -0.19 0.25 1.37
CA LEU A 58 -1.10 1.17 0.70
C LEU A 58 -0.44 2.52 0.45
N VAL A 59 -1.07 3.33 -0.39
CA VAL A 59 -0.70 4.72 -0.60
C VAL A 59 -1.52 5.58 0.37
N HIS A 60 -0.83 6.41 1.14
CA HIS A 60 -1.41 7.23 2.20
C HIS A 60 -1.05 8.69 2.00
N ASN A 61 -2.00 9.59 2.29
CA ASN A 61 -1.75 11.02 2.26
C ASN A 61 -2.47 11.68 3.45
N SER A 62 -1.72 12.40 4.26
CA SER A 62 -2.27 13.21 5.37
C SER A 62 -1.96 14.70 5.20
N GLY A 63 -1.65 15.13 3.95
CA GLY A 63 -1.35 16.52 3.61
C GLY A 63 0.07 16.76 3.12
N ASN A 64 0.95 15.77 3.20
CA ASN A 64 2.37 15.87 2.85
C ASN A 64 2.78 15.10 1.61
N GLY A 65 1.82 14.82 0.72
CA GLY A 65 2.06 14.02 -0.48
C GLY A 65 1.74 12.54 -0.27
N HIS A 66 1.88 11.78 -1.34
CA HIS A 66 1.60 10.35 -1.32
C HIS A 66 2.78 9.59 -0.76
N LYS A 67 2.55 8.83 0.28
CA LYS A 67 3.56 8.02 0.96
C LYS A 67 3.09 6.58 1.03
N ILE A 68 4.02 5.68 1.23
CA ILE A 68 3.68 4.28 1.45
C ILE A 68 3.50 4.05 2.94
N ALA A 69 2.44 3.35 3.29
CA ALA A 69 2.14 2.98 4.67
C ALA A 69 1.83 1.49 4.75
N ILE A 70 2.04 0.93 5.92
CA ILE A 70 1.64 -0.42 6.26
C ILE A 70 0.56 -0.35 7.32
N PHE A 71 -0.52 -1.09 7.12
CA PHE A 71 -1.62 -1.19 8.06
C PHE A 71 -1.69 -2.60 8.62
N SER A 72 -1.63 -2.71 9.95
CA SER A 72 -1.82 -3.99 10.64
C SER A 72 -3.32 -4.25 10.77
N LEU A 73 -3.79 -5.35 10.18
CA LEU A 73 -5.21 -5.70 10.24
C LEU A 73 -5.62 -6.13 11.64
N GLU A 74 -4.73 -6.74 12.39
CA GLU A 74 -5.01 -7.16 13.77
C GLU A 74 -5.04 -5.97 14.72
N ASP A 75 -3.99 -5.15 14.70
CA ASP A 75 -3.82 -4.03 15.62
C ASP A 75 -4.58 -2.78 15.19
N ARG A 76 -5.02 -2.72 13.92
CA ARG A 76 -5.66 -1.55 13.31
C ARG A 76 -4.78 -0.30 13.41
N TYR A 77 -3.51 -0.46 13.14
CA TYR A 77 -2.52 0.58 13.24
C TYR A 77 -1.87 0.84 11.88
N LEU A 78 -1.80 2.11 11.49
CA LEU A 78 -1.18 2.54 10.24
C LEU A 78 0.17 3.17 10.54
N LYS A 79 1.20 2.71 9.85
CA LYS A 79 2.56 3.24 9.97
C LYS A 79 3.07 3.66 8.59
N VAL A 80 3.44 4.93 8.46
CA VAL A 80 4.09 5.45 7.25
C VAL A 80 5.53 4.96 7.22
N ILE A 81 5.95 4.35 6.11
CA ILE A 81 7.29 3.77 5.96
C ILE A 81 8.13 4.44 4.88
N SER A 82 7.60 5.42 4.17
CA SER A 82 8.33 6.17 3.14
C SER A 82 8.21 7.67 3.40
N ASN A 83 9.08 8.44 2.74
CA ASN A 83 9.12 9.88 2.93
C ASN A 83 9.07 10.65 1.60
N GLY A 84 8.71 10.02 0.51
CA GLY A 84 8.53 10.67 -0.77
C GLY A 84 7.28 11.53 -0.82
N ARG A 85 7.05 12.19 -1.95
CA ARG A 85 5.85 12.98 -2.19
C ARG A 85 4.89 12.32 -3.17
N LEU A 86 5.42 11.44 -4.01
CA LEU A 86 4.63 10.72 -5.03
C LEU A 86 5.04 9.25 -5.04
N ASP A 87 5.04 8.63 -3.86
CA ASP A 87 5.29 7.20 -3.76
C ASP A 87 4.00 6.46 -4.11
N GLU A 88 4.12 5.38 -4.88
CA GLU A 88 2.95 4.66 -5.37
C GLU A 88 3.24 3.19 -5.62
N ALA A 89 2.17 2.44 -5.86
CA ALA A 89 2.19 1.03 -6.28
C ALA A 89 3.00 0.13 -5.34
N PRO A 90 2.68 0.09 -4.04
CA PRO A 90 3.41 -0.77 -3.13
C PRO A 90 3.06 -2.25 -3.32
N SER A 91 4.05 -3.12 -3.14
CA SER A 91 3.81 -4.56 -3.08
C SER A 91 4.75 -5.20 -2.07
N PHE A 92 4.25 -6.22 -1.35
CA PHE A 92 5.08 -6.96 -0.41
C PHE A 92 6.04 -7.91 -1.12
N ALA A 93 7.24 -8.05 -0.58
CA ALA A 93 8.12 -9.15 -0.94
C ALA A 93 7.48 -10.49 -0.54
N PRO A 94 7.85 -11.61 -1.19
CA PRO A 94 7.27 -12.91 -0.87
C PRO A 94 7.42 -13.32 0.60
N ASN A 95 8.49 -12.87 1.27
CA ASN A 95 8.70 -13.17 2.68
C ASN A 95 7.97 -12.22 3.65
N ASN A 96 7.20 -11.26 3.14
CA ASN A 96 6.44 -10.26 3.92
C ASN A 96 7.28 -9.32 4.78
N LYS A 97 8.60 -9.24 4.55
CA LYS A 97 9.51 -8.41 5.36
C LYS A 97 9.88 -7.10 4.69
N MET A 98 9.68 -7.00 3.40
CA MET A 98 10.03 -5.83 2.61
C MET A 98 8.85 -5.40 1.75
N VAL A 99 8.81 -4.11 1.42
CA VAL A 99 7.85 -3.54 0.48
C VAL A 99 8.61 -2.86 -0.64
N LEU A 100 8.22 -3.15 -1.87
CA LEU A 100 8.74 -2.50 -3.07
C LEU A 100 7.71 -1.47 -3.54
N PHE A 101 8.16 -0.29 -3.91
CA PHE A 101 7.28 0.75 -4.44
C PHE A 101 8.01 1.65 -5.43
N ALA A 102 7.23 2.37 -6.24
CA ALA A 102 7.74 3.37 -7.16
C ALA A 102 7.76 4.73 -6.47
N SER A 103 8.81 5.51 -6.74
CA SER A 103 8.93 6.88 -6.24
C SER A 103 9.48 7.78 -7.35
N LYS A 104 9.27 9.08 -7.22
CA LYS A 104 9.85 10.07 -8.12
C LYS A 104 10.82 10.97 -7.36
N LYS A 105 11.99 11.17 -7.95
CA LYS A 105 13.01 12.06 -7.41
C LYS A 105 13.63 12.86 -8.56
N ILE A 106 13.40 14.17 -8.57
CA ILE A 106 13.96 15.09 -9.59
C ILE A 106 13.77 14.54 -11.02
N HIS A 107 12.54 14.36 -11.43
CA HIS A 107 12.15 13.88 -12.77
C HIS A 107 12.63 12.46 -13.13
N LYS A 108 13.08 11.68 -12.16
CA LYS A 108 13.50 10.29 -12.38
C LYS A 108 12.60 9.33 -11.64
N GLY A 109 12.26 8.23 -12.30
CA GLY A 109 11.60 7.11 -11.64
C GLY A 109 12.61 6.31 -10.84
N ILE A 110 12.24 5.95 -9.63
CA ILE A 110 13.08 5.17 -8.72
C ILE A 110 12.27 4.00 -8.19
N LEU A 111 12.89 2.83 -8.15
CA LEU A 111 12.36 1.71 -7.37
C LEU A 111 12.95 1.79 -5.98
N VAL A 112 12.10 1.65 -4.98
CA VAL A 112 12.53 1.67 -3.58
C VAL A 112 12.05 0.40 -2.90
N ALA A 113 12.94 -0.24 -2.16
CA ALA A 113 12.60 -1.34 -1.26
C ALA A 113 12.85 -0.90 0.16
N THR A 114 11.85 -1.06 1.02
CA THR A 114 11.97 -0.75 2.44
C THR A 114 11.60 -1.95 3.28
N SER A 115 12.20 -2.05 4.47
CA SER A 115 11.70 -2.97 5.48
C SER A 115 10.32 -2.50 5.97
N ASN A 116 9.55 -3.42 6.56
CA ASN A 116 8.20 -3.11 7.04
C ASN A 116 8.16 -2.02 8.12
N ASP A 117 9.28 -1.80 8.81
CA ASP A 117 9.39 -0.73 9.81
C ASP A 117 9.96 0.57 9.23
N GLY A 118 10.33 0.58 7.95
CA GLY A 118 10.86 1.75 7.28
C GLY A 118 12.32 2.06 7.58
N ARG A 119 13.01 1.25 8.39
CA ARG A 119 14.38 1.53 8.83
C ARG A 119 15.43 1.23 7.77
N ILE A 120 15.20 0.20 6.98
CA ILE A 120 16.11 -0.21 5.91
C ILE A 120 15.51 0.26 4.60
N ARG A 121 16.27 1.00 3.82
CA ARG A 121 15.82 1.55 2.56
C ARG A 121 16.89 1.35 1.50
N GLN A 122 16.49 0.85 0.35
CA GLN A 122 17.37 0.67 -0.79
C GLN A 122 16.71 1.26 -2.03
N GLU A 123 17.43 2.10 -2.75
CA GLU A 123 16.96 2.75 -3.96
C GLU A 123 17.65 2.16 -5.19
N ILE A 124 16.87 1.96 -6.26
CA ILE A 124 17.38 1.55 -7.56
C ILE A 124 16.93 2.62 -8.54
N GLU A 125 17.89 3.40 -9.06
CA GLU A 125 17.59 4.44 -10.02
C GLU A 125 17.57 3.84 -11.43
N LEU A 126 16.44 4.08 -12.14
CA LEU A 126 16.27 3.66 -13.51
C LEU A 126 16.41 4.85 -14.44
N THR A 127 17.39 4.80 -15.33
CA THR A 127 17.69 5.91 -16.22
C THR A 127 16.71 5.94 -17.40
N GLY A 128 16.01 7.08 -17.56
CA GLY A 128 15.22 7.35 -18.77
C GLY A 128 13.84 6.73 -18.81
N GLU A 129 13.37 6.05 -17.75
CA GLU A 129 12.04 5.47 -17.71
C GLU A 129 11.34 5.77 -16.40
N ASP A 130 10.01 5.96 -16.47
CA ASP A 130 9.19 6.03 -15.28
C ASP A 130 8.95 4.63 -14.74
N VAL A 131 9.06 4.50 -13.43
CA VAL A 131 8.75 3.24 -12.74
C VAL A 131 7.28 3.25 -12.33
N ARG A 132 6.55 2.21 -12.73
CA ARG A 132 5.14 2.05 -12.38
C ARG A 132 4.85 0.60 -12.00
N GLU A 133 4.00 0.44 -11.00
CA GLU A 133 3.50 -0.87 -10.58
C GLU A 133 4.58 -1.94 -10.42
N PRO A 134 5.59 -1.68 -9.58
CA PRO A 134 6.63 -2.69 -9.36
C PRO A 134 6.04 -3.94 -8.71
N ILE A 135 6.58 -5.10 -9.10
CA ILE A 135 6.14 -6.38 -8.57
C ILE A 135 7.35 -7.27 -8.31
N TRP A 136 7.29 -8.02 -7.22
CA TRP A 136 8.33 -9.00 -6.89
C TRP A 136 8.18 -10.24 -7.74
N SER A 137 9.29 -10.77 -8.22
CA SER A 137 9.31 -12.08 -8.85
C SER A 137 9.86 -13.12 -7.87
N ASN A 138 9.29 -14.29 -7.93
CA ASN A 138 9.73 -15.41 -7.10
C ASN A 138 10.86 -16.19 -7.76
#